data_5ff47705ee2e1ff12a79b2bdec16bfa8
#
_entry.id   5ff47705ee2e1ff12a79b2bdec16bfa8
#
_cell.length_a   1.000
_cell.length_b   1.000
_cell.length_c   1.000
_cell.angle_alpha   90.00
_cell.angle_beta   90.00
_cell.angle_gamma   90.00
#
_symmetry.space_group_name_H-M   'P 1'
#
loop_
_entity.id
_entity.type
_entity.pdbx_description
1 polymer ?
#
loop_
_entity_poly.entity_id
_entity_poly.type
_entity_poly.pdbx_seq_one_letter_code
_entity_poly.pdbx_strand_id
1 'polypeptide(L)'
;MIVLEGIDGAGKATQANLLKEKFEKAGKQVSMYSYPDYSSVYGERIKSFLYKKITLNVEELFFLYLIDMIKDKKRMMEDIHSGKYLIVDRFFFSTIAYQSAGGFDYSRAKQIIKLIDLPVPYKIFYINVPVEVSMQRKEKQKGKMDVDKFESNKAFLSKVSEFYKKLKNERFYSESWEEIDGTQNIELINDLIVKNINLV
;
A
#
# COMPACT_ATOMS: atom_id res chain seq x y z
N MET A 1 -5.84 -11.02 7.14
CA MET A 1 -5.55 -9.71 6.48
C MET A 1 -4.60 -9.92 5.32
N ILE A 2 -4.95 -9.39 4.17
CA ILE A 2 -4.19 -9.44 2.90
C ILE A 2 -3.84 -8.00 2.55
N VAL A 3 -2.57 -7.73 2.26
CA VAL A 3 -2.08 -6.39 1.94
C VAL A 3 -1.54 -6.36 0.52
N LEU A 4 -1.93 -5.34 -0.24
CA LEU A 4 -1.43 -5.08 -1.58
C LEU A 4 -0.50 -3.87 -1.56
N GLU A 5 0.75 -4.07 -1.98
CA GLU A 5 1.81 -3.07 -1.97
C GLU A 5 2.43 -2.87 -3.36
N GLY A 6 3.06 -1.74 -3.56
CA GLY A 6 3.72 -1.36 -4.81
C GLY A 6 3.64 0.15 -5.06
N ILE A 7 4.39 0.63 -6.04
CA ILE A 7 4.38 2.05 -6.42
C ILE A 7 3.03 2.48 -7.00
N ASP A 8 2.82 3.79 -7.14
CA ASP A 8 1.62 4.32 -7.78
C ASP A 8 1.50 3.80 -9.22
N GLY A 9 0.28 3.50 -9.69
CA GLY A 9 0.08 2.89 -11.02
C GLY A 9 0.38 1.40 -11.12
N ALA A 10 0.79 0.71 -10.02
CA ALA A 10 1.01 -0.74 -10.04
C ALA A 10 -0.28 -1.58 -10.18
N GLY A 11 -1.46 -0.98 -9.98
CA GLY A 11 -2.74 -1.68 -10.14
C GLY A 11 -3.34 -2.21 -8.84
N LYS A 12 -2.81 -1.83 -7.67
CA LYS A 12 -3.27 -2.30 -6.35
C LYS A 12 -4.77 -2.16 -6.12
N ALA A 13 -5.32 -0.96 -6.33
CA ALA A 13 -6.75 -0.69 -6.12
C ALA A 13 -7.64 -1.58 -7.01
N THR A 14 -7.23 -1.81 -8.27
CA THR A 14 -7.93 -2.71 -9.19
C THR A 14 -7.93 -4.14 -8.64
N GLN A 15 -6.78 -4.62 -8.20
CA GLN A 15 -6.65 -5.97 -7.65
C GLN A 15 -7.38 -6.12 -6.32
N ALA A 16 -7.37 -5.10 -5.46
CA ALA A 16 -8.12 -5.09 -4.21
C ALA A 16 -9.63 -5.24 -4.43
N ASN A 17 -10.18 -4.50 -5.40
CA ASN A 17 -11.61 -4.56 -5.73
C ASN A 17 -11.98 -5.92 -6.33
N LEU A 18 -11.20 -6.45 -7.28
CA LEU A 18 -11.44 -7.77 -7.86
C LEU A 18 -11.35 -8.88 -6.81
N LEU A 19 -10.38 -8.78 -5.90
CA LEU A 19 -10.24 -9.72 -4.81
C LEU A 19 -11.46 -9.67 -3.88
N LYS A 20 -11.92 -8.48 -3.51
CA LYS A 20 -13.15 -8.29 -2.73
C LYS A 20 -14.34 -8.97 -3.39
N GLU A 21 -14.57 -8.70 -4.68
CA GLU A 21 -15.69 -9.30 -5.42
C GLU A 21 -15.64 -10.85 -5.42
N LYS A 22 -14.45 -11.44 -5.60
CA LYS A 22 -14.27 -12.89 -5.56
C LYS A 22 -14.59 -13.48 -4.18
N PHE A 23 -14.14 -12.80 -3.10
CA PHE A 23 -14.45 -13.24 -1.73
C PHE A 23 -15.94 -13.14 -1.43
N GLU A 24 -16.59 -12.03 -1.80
CA GLU A 24 -18.03 -11.84 -1.58
C GLU A 24 -18.86 -12.86 -2.38
N LYS A 25 -18.49 -13.15 -3.63
CA LYS A 25 -19.11 -14.23 -4.44
C LYS A 25 -18.94 -15.61 -3.81
N ALA A 26 -17.87 -15.84 -3.08
CA ALA A 26 -17.62 -17.04 -2.30
C ALA A 26 -18.31 -17.04 -0.91
N GLY A 27 -19.20 -16.07 -0.64
CA GLY A 27 -19.92 -15.96 0.61
C GLY A 27 -19.08 -15.50 1.81
N LYS A 28 -17.90 -14.94 1.58
CA LYS A 28 -17.02 -14.45 2.64
C LYS A 28 -17.35 -12.99 2.98
N GLN A 29 -17.29 -12.64 4.26
CA GLN A 29 -17.39 -11.26 4.70
C GLN A 29 -16.05 -10.56 4.54
N VAL A 30 -16.04 -9.37 3.92
CA VAL A 30 -14.83 -8.62 3.58
C VAL A 30 -14.91 -7.20 4.13
N SER A 31 -13.81 -6.74 4.73
CA SER A 31 -13.59 -5.33 5.05
C SER A 31 -12.43 -4.79 4.19
N MET A 32 -12.65 -3.63 3.57
CA MET A 32 -11.64 -2.94 2.76
C MET A 32 -11.05 -1.76 3.53
N TYR A 33 -9.74 -1.64 3.46
CA TYR A 33 -8.99 -0.48 3.94
C TYR A 33 -8.08 0.03 2.83
N SER A 34 -7.97 1.33 2.69
CA SER A 34 -7.09 1.95 1.68
C SER A 34 -6.41 3.17 2.29
N TYR A 35 -5.10 3.27 2.13
CA TYR A 35 -4.32 4.37 2.68
C TYR A 35 -3.52 5.09 1.59
N PRO A 36 -3.43 6.45 1.69
CA PRO A 36 -4.09 7.28 2.71
C PRO A 36 -5.62 7.30 2.52
N ASP A 37 -6.35 7.31 3.64
CA ASP A 37 -7.79 7.49 3.64
C ASP A 37 -8.14 8.97 3.49
N TYR A 38 -8.32 9.42 2.27
CA TYR A 38 -8.59 10.82 1.93
C TYR A 38 -9.90 11.37 2.48
N SER A 39 -10.76 10.54 3.07
CA SER A 39 -11.98 10.96 3.78
C SER A 39 -11.72 11.32 5.24
N SER A 40 -10.58 10.94 5.79
CA SER A 40 -10.16 11.25 7.14
C SER A 40 -9.48 12.61 7.24
N VAL A 41 -9.50 13.23 8.42
CA VAL A 41 -8.78 14.49 8.68
C VAL A 41 -7.27 14.37 8.44
N TYR A 42 -6.70 13.18 8.63
CA TYR A 42 -5.30 12.90 8.39
C TYR A 42 -5.02 12.76 6.89
N GLY A 43 -5.86 12.01 6.18
CA GLY A 43 -5.74 11.83 4.74
C GLY A 43 -6.00 13.10 3.94
N GLU A 44 -6.89 13.99 4.39
CA GLU A 44 -7.05 15.32 3.82
C GLU A 44 -5.76 16.15 3.94
N ARG A 45 -5.06 16.05 5.07
CA ARG A 45 -3.79 16.72 5.27
C ARG A 45 -2.70 16.17 4.36
N ILE A 46 -2.63 14.82 4.22
CA ILE A 46 -1.74 14.14 3.28
C ILE A 46 -2.05 14.60 1.84
N LYS A 47 -3.32 14.64 1.45
CA LYS A 47 -3.76 15.12 0.14
C LYS A 47 -3.29 16.56 -0.11
N SER A 48 -3.44 17.43 0.89
CA SER A 48 -3.00 18.82 0.79
C SER A 48 -1.49 18.94 0.56
N PHE A 49 -0.69 18.07 1.17
CA PHE A 49 0.76 17.99 0.93
C PHE A 49 1.08 17.48 -0.48
N LEU A 50 0.43 16.38 -0.92
CA LEU A 50 0.67 15.77 -2.24
C LEU A 50 0.37 16.76 -3.37
N TYR A 51 -0.68 17.57 -3.22
CA TYR A 51 -1.05 18.64 -4.17
C TYR A 51 -0.37 19.99 -3.88
N LYS A 52 0.73 20.00 -3.11
CA LYS A 52 1.59 21.16 -2.83
C LYS A 52 0.86 22.36 -2.20
N LYS A 53 -0.27 22.15 -1.53
CA LYS A 53 -1.02 23.18 -0.81
C LYS A 53 -0.41 23.51 0.55
N ILE A 54 0.33 22.57 1.12
CA ILE A 54 1.08 22.72 2.36
C ILE A 54 2.46 22.10 2.21
N THR A 55 3.39 22.50 3.09
CA THR A 55 4.72 21.91 3.20
C THR A 55 4.79 21.10 4.50
N LEU A 56 5.29 19.88 4.41
CA LEU A 56 5.62 19.01 5.54
C LEU A 56 7.02 18.47 5.31
N ASN A 57 7.80 18.34 6.38
CA ASN A 57 9.06 17.61 6.32
C ASN A 57 8.81 16.09 6.28
N VAL A 58 9.84 15.31 6.03
CA VAL A 58 9.72 13.86 5.87
C VAL A 58 9.28 13.16 7.15
N GLU A 59 9.67 13.70 8.31
CA GLU A 59 9.30 13.14 9.63
C GLU A 59 7.82 13.40 9.94
N GLU A 60 7.36 14.64 9.74
CA GLU A 60 5.94 14.99 9.88
C GLU A 60 5.07 14.10 8.98
N LEU A 61 5.50 13.90 7.74
CA LEU A 61 4.77 13.11 6.78
C LEU A 61 4.74 11.63 7.17
N PHE A 62 5.86 11.08 7.66
CA PHE A 62 5.93 9.72 8.17
C PHE A 62 4.90 9.48 9.29
N PHE A 63 4.87 10.33 10.29
CA PHE A 63 3.91 10.20 11.39
C PHE A 63 2.47 10.45 10.97
N LEU A 64 2.25 11.36 10.03
CA LEU A 64 0.91 11.63 9.52
C LEU A 64 0.30 10.41 8.80
N TYR A 65 1.08 9.71 7.97
CA TYR A 65 0.65 8.45 7.37
C TYR A 65 0.39 7.36 8.43
N LEU A 66 1.21 7.30 9.48
CA LEU A 66 0.99 6.32 10.55
C LEU A 66 -0.28 6.60 11.35
N ILE A 67 -0.54 7.85 11.69
CA ILE A 67 -1.76 8.23 12.42
C ILE A 67 -3.00 7.89 11.59
N ASP A 68 -2.96 8.09 10.27
CA ASP A 68 -4.06 7.71 9.38
C ASP A 68 -4.36 6.20 9.41
N MET A 69 -3.35 5.36 9.66
CA MET A 69 -3.55 3.91 9.84
C MET A 69 -3.96 3.56 11.28
N ILE A 70 -3.33 4.20 12.27
CA ILE A 70 -3.60 3.94 13.70
C ILE A 70 -5.06 4.20 14.05
N LYS A 71 -5.71 5.20 13.43
CA LYS A 71 -7.13 5.50 13.66
C LYS A 71 -8.05 4.29 13.43
N ASP A 72 -7.64 3.40 12.52
CA ASP A 72 -8.42 2.21 12.16
C ASP A 72 -7.98 0.94 12.90
N LYS A 73 -6.89 0.98 13.69
CA LYS A 73 -6.33 -0.21 14.35
C LYS A 73 -7.39 -1.00 15.13
N LYS A 74 -8.18 -0.31 15.96
CA LYS A 74 -9.23 -0.96 16.76
C LYS A 74 -10.25 -1.66 15.86
N ARG A 75 -10.76 -0.98 14.85
CA ARG A 75 -11.73 -1.54 13.88
C ARG A 75 -11.17 -2.71 13.10
N MET A 76 -9.90 -2.65 12.68
CA MET A 76 -9.22 -3.77 12.02
C MET A 76 -9.17 -5.01 12.94
N MET A 77 -8.84 -4.82 14.21
CA MET A 77 -8.79 -5.92 15.17
C MET A 77 -10.19 -6.52 15.41
N GLU A 78 -11.22 -5.70 15.53
CA GLU A 78 -12.61 -6.15 15.65
C GLU A 78 -13.06 -6.95 14.42
N ASP A 79 -12.73 -6.49 13.21
CA ASP A 79 -13.01 -7.20 11.96
C ASP A 79 -12.28 -8.55 11.89
N ILE A 80 -11.00 -8.61 12.29
CA ILE A 80 -10.24 -9.86 12.37
C ILE A 80 -10.89 -10.84 13.35
N HIS A 81 -11.22 -10.39 14.55
CA HIS A 81 -11.85 -11.24 15.58
C HIS A 81 -13.24 -11.73 15.17
N SER A 82 -13.96 -10.96 14.35
CA SER A 82 -15.25 -11.39 13.80
C SER A 82 -15.13 -12.34 12.60
N GLY A 83 -13.92 -12.72 12.22
CA GLY A 83 -13.67 -13.66 11.12
C GLY A 83 -13.77 -13.07 9.73
N LYS A 84 -13.82 -11.75 9.60
CA LYS A 84 -13.83 -11.09 8.28
C LYS A 84 -12.46 -11.17 7.61
N TYR A 85 -12.48 -11.22 6.29
CA TYR A 85 -11.29 -11.04 5.46
C TYR A 85 -11.00 -9.55 5.31
N LEU A 86 -9.79 -9.13 5.69
CA LEU A 86 -9.35 -7.75 5.48
C LEU A 86 -8.50 -7.68 4.22
N ILE A 87 -8.87 -6.79 3.31
CA ILE A 87 -8.08 -6.43 2.13
C ILE A 87 -7.62 -4.99 2.30
N VAL A 88 -6.31 -4.77 2.25
CA VAL A 88 -5.69 -3.47 2.52
C VAL A 88 -4.91 -3.03 1.27
N ASP A 89 -5.35 -1.94 0.64
CA ASP A 89 -4.61 -1.27 -0.43
C ASP A 89 -3.66 -0.25 0.20
N ARG A 90 -2.38 -0.57 0.22
CA ARG A 90 -1.28 0.09 0.95
C ARG A 90 -1.42 -0.03 2.47
N PHE A 91 -0.32 -0.30 3.11
CA PHE A 91 -0.18 -0.30 4.56
C PHE A 91 1.12 0.41 4.94
N PHE A 92 1.59 0.26 6.16
CA PHE A 92 2.81 0.94 6.63
C PHE A 92 4.08 0.60 5.82
N PHE A 93 4.09 -0.46 5.03
CA PHE A 93 5.20 -0.78 4.13
C PHE A 93 5.38 0.32 3.07
N SER A 94 4.26 0.85 2.54
CA SER A 94 4.28 2.06 1.69
C SER A 94 4.89 3.25 2.43
N THR A 95 4.49 3.48 3.68
CA THR A 95 5.03 4.59 4.48
C THR A 95 6.54 4.45 4.67
N ILE A 96 7.03 3.25 5.03
CA ILE A 96 8.47 3.01 5.15
C ILE A 96 9.16 3.28 3.80
N ALA A 97 8.68 2.69 2.70
CA ALA A 97 9.33 2.78 1.40
C ALA A 97 9.41 4.23 0.89
N TYR A 98 8.28 4.95 0.92
CA TYR A 98 8.22 6.33 0.42
C TYR A 98 8.99 7.31 1.31
N GLN A 99 8.85 7.23 2.63
CA GLN A 99 9.53 8.17 3.51
C GLN A 99 11.03 7.90 3.59
N SER A 100 11.46 6.62 3.53
CA SER A 100 12.90 6.32 3.44
C SER A 100 13.51 6.77 2.12
N ALA A 101 12.79 6.66 1.00
CA ALA A 101 13.22 7.27 -0.27
C ALA A 101 13.33 8.80 -0.17
N GLY A 102 12.49 9.43 0.68
CA GLY A 102 12.51 10.86 1.01
C GLY A 102 13.56 11.27 2.04
N GLY A 103 14.33 10.32 2.61
CA GLY A 103 15.42 10.61 3.56
C GLY A 103 15.11 10.30 5.02
N PHE A 104 13.94 9.73 5.35
CA PHE A 104 13.68 9.21 6.69
C PHE A 104 14.54 7.97 6.96
N ASP A 105 15.12 7.85 8.15
CA ASP A 105 15.95 6.69 8.48
C ASP A 105 15.15 5.39 8.44
N TYR A 106 15.57 4.47 7.58
CA TYR A 106 14.91 3.19 7.33
C TYR A 106 14.85 2.29 8.56
N SER A 107 15.92 2.24 9.35
CA SER A 107 15.99 1.41 10.55
C SER A 107 15.07 1.97 11.63
N ARG A 108 15.08 3.29 11.82
CA ARG A 108 14.18 4.00 12.73
C ARG A 108 12.71 3.80 12.34
N ALA A 109 12.39 3.88 11.04
CA ALA A 109 11.03 3.62 10.54
C ALA A 109 10.54 2.23 10.96
N LYS A 110 11.35 1.19 10.74
CA LYS A 110 11.00 -0.19 11.14
C LYS A 110 10.83 -0.36 12.64
N GLN A 111 11.67 0.29 13.45
CA GLN A 111 11.56 0.24 14.91
C GLN A 111 10.25 0.87 15.39
N ILE A 112 9.89 2.04 14.86
CA ILE A 112 8.63 2.73 15.21
C ILE A 112 7.43 1.85 14.84
N ILE A 113 7.40 1.24 13.65
CA ILE A 113 6.31 0.36 13.24
C ILE A 113 6.14 -0.82 14.21
N LYS A 114 7.23 -1.45 14.63
CA LYS A 114 7.17 -2.55 15.61
C LYS A 114 6.57 -2.13 16.94
N LEU A 115 6.85 -0.90 17.40
CA LEU A 115 6.32 -0.36 18.67
C LEU A 115 4.82 -0.04 18.60
N ILE A 116 4.30 0.31 17.42
CA ILE A 116 2.88 0.64 17.22
C ILE A 116 2.00 -0.60 17.27
N ASP A 117 2.56 -1.77 16.98
CA ASP A 117 1.86 -3.06 17.04
C ASP A 117 0.57 -3.07 16.21
N LEU A 118 0.68 -2.73 14.93
CA LEU A 118 -0.41 -2.85 13.95
C LEU A 118 -0.67 -4.33 13.61
N PRO A 119 -1.87 -4.70 13.13
CA PRO A 119 -2.18 -6.09 12.79
C PRO A 119 -1.18 -6.68 11.80
N VAL A 120 -0.71 -7.91 12.06
CA VAL A 120 0.22 -8.63 11.19
C VAL A 120 -0.51 -9.17 9.97
N PRO A 121 -0.06 -8.87 8.74
CA PRO A 121 -0.65 -9.45 7.54
C PRO A 121 -0.45 -10.96 7.47
N TYR A 122 -1.49 -11.69 7.09
CA TYR A 122 -1.39 -13.09 6.69
C TYR A 122 -0.59 -13.23 5.39
N LYS A 123 -0.81 -12.32 4.41
CA LYS A 123 -0.12 -12.32 3.12
C LYS A 123 0.09 -10.88 2.64
N ILE A 124 1.27 -10.62 2.08
CA ILE A 124 1.61 -9.32 1.46
C ILE A 124 1.97 -9.59 0.01
N PHE A 125 1.25 -8.96 -0.90
CA PHE A 125 1.53 -8.99 -2.34
C PHE A 125 2.22 -7.70 -2.75
N TYR A 126 3.48 -7.79 -3.13
CA TYR A 126 4.22 -6.72 -3.75
C TYR A 126 4.02 -6.78 -5.27
N ILE A 127 3.14 -5.93 -5.79
CA ILE A 127 2.91 -5.80 -7.23
C ILE A 127 4.02 -4.93 -7.80
N ASN A 128 5.01 -5.59 -8.40
CA ASN A 128 6.20 -4.95 -8.95
C ASN A 128 5.95 -4.57 -10.42
N VAL A 129 6.15 -3.29 -10.75
CA VAL A 129 6.10 -2.76 -12.12
C VAL A 129 7.31 -1.88 -12.38
N PRO A 130 7.86 -1.85 -13.60
CA PRO A 130 8.82 -0.84 -14.00
C PRO A 130 8.28 0.56 -13.78
N VAL A 131 9.11 1.49 -13.33
CA VAL A 131 8.69 2.88 -13.04
C VAL A 131 8.07 3.55 -14.27
N GLU A 132 8.60 3.28 -15.45
CA GLU A 132 8.08 3.79 -16.72
C GLU A 132 6.64 3.35 -16.98
N VAL A 133 6.34 2.08 -16.73
CA VAL A 133 4.99 1.51 -16.86
C VAL A 133 4.03 2.17 -15.86
N SER A 134 4.49 2.34 -14.63
CA SER A 134 3.74 3.03 -13.58
C SER A 134 3.37 4.46 -13.99
N MET A 135 4.35 5.25 -14.45
CA MET A 135 4.14 6.62 -14.90
C MET A 135 3.18 6.71 -16.08
N GLN A 136 3.35 5.86 -17.10
CA GLN A 136 2.45 5.80 -18.27
C GLN A 136 1.00 5.49 -17.85
N ARG A 137 0.79 4.55 -16.92
CA ARG A 137 -0.54 4.21 -16.42
C ARG A 137 -1.18 5.41 -15.69
N LYS A 138 -0.40 6.14 -14.91
CA LYS A 138 -0.88 7.33 -14.20
C LYS A 138 -1.24 8.48 -15.15
N GLU A 139 -0.41 8.76 -16.15
CA GLU A 139 -0.71 9.77 -17.16
C GLU A 139 -2.02 9.47 -17.88
N LYS A 140 -2.29 8.19 -18.21
CA LYS A 140 -3.55 7.77 -18.84
C LYS A 140 -4.77 7.95 -17.93
N GLN A 141 -4.59 7.77 -16.61
CA GLN A 141 -5.71 7.87 -15.65
C GLN A 141 -6.10 9.31 -15.32
N LYS A 142 -5.13 10.19 -15.13
CA LYS A 142 -5.36 11.53 -14.56
C LYS A 142 -5.14 12.67 -15.55
N GLY A 143 -4.55 12.41 -16.71
CA GLY A 143 -4.00 13.47 -17.55
C GLY A 143 -2.75 14.11 -16.93
N LYS A 144 -2.02 14.89 -17.72
CA LYS A 144 -0.71 15.46 -17.31
C LYS A 144 -0.78 16.49 -16.16
N MET A 145 -1.95 17.07 -15.91
CA MET A 145 -2.09 18.17 -14.93
C MET A 145 -2.39 17.75 -13.50
N ASP A 146 -2.78 16.49 -13.25
CA ASP A 146 -3.19 16.00 -11.92
C ASP A 146 -2.20 15.03 -11.27
N VAL A 147 -0.94 15.03 -11.72
CA VAL A 147 0.11 14.18 -11.19
C VAL A 147 0.62 14.76 -9.86
N ASP A 148 0.58 13.96 -8.79
CA ASP A 148 1.03 14.42 -7.48
C ASP A 148 2.57 14.53 -7.38
N LYS A 149 3.04 15.05 -6.23
CA LYS A 149 4.46 15.36 -5.98
C LYS A 149 5.40 14.17 -6.19
N PHE A 150 4.96 12.95 -5.91
CA PHE A 150 5.79 11.75 -5.98
C PHE A 150 5.68 11.04 -7.33
N GLU A 151 4.49 11.05 -7.94
CA GLU A 151 4.18 10.34 -9.18
C GLU A 151 5.03 10.82 -10.39
N SER A 152 5.48 12.07 -10.38
CA SER A 152 6.25 12.68 -11.49
C SER A 152 7.77 12.48 -11.40
N ASN A 153 8.30 11.93 -10.29
CA ASN A 153 9.73 11.84 -10.06
C ASN A 153 10.23 10.39 -10.24
N LYS A 154 10.75 10.08 -11.44
CA LYS A 154 11.26 8.76 -11.79
C LYS A 154 12.37 8.27 -10.83
N ALA A 155 13.34 9.13 -10.50
CA ALA A 155 14.43 8.77 -9.61
C ALA A 155 13.93 8.48 -8.18
N PHE A 156 12.95 9.22 -7.72
CA PHE A 156 12.30 8.98 -6.44
C PHE A 156 11.56 7.64 -6.42
N LEU A 157 10.73 7.36 -7.44
CA LEU A 157 10.00 6.10 -7.54
C LEU A 157 10.92 4.87 -7.66
N SER A 158 12.08 5.02 -8.33
CA SER A 158 13.10 3.97 -8.36
C SER A 158 13.62 3.65 -6.95
N LYS A 159 13.94 4.67 -6.15
CA LYS A 159 14.33 4.47 -4.75
C LYS A 159 13.23 3.82 -3.92
N VAL A 160 11.97 4.22 -4.12
CA VAL A 160 10.81 3.58 -3.45
C VAL A 160 10.74 2.09 -3.78
N SER A 161 10.91 1.72 -5.05
CA SER A 161 10.93 0.31 -5.48
C SER A 161 12.08 -0.48 -4.83
N GLU A 162 13.25 0.14 -4.66
CA GLU A 162 14.38 -0.48 -3.95
C GLU A 162 14.04 -0.76 -2.48
N PHE A 163 13.38 0.18 -1.79
CA PHE A 163 12.94 -0.03 -0.40
C PHE A 163 11.87 -1.11 -0.28
N TYR A 164 10.93 -1.22 -1.23
CA TYR A 164 9.98 -2.35 -1.24
C TYR A 164 10.70 -3.69 -1.40
N LYS A 165 11.67 -3.80 -2.32
CA LYS A 165 12.47 -5.01 -2.50
C LYS A 165 13.26 -5.35 -1.23
N LYS A 166 13.79 -4.33 -0.54
CA LYS A 166 14.51 -4.50 0.72
C LYS A 166 13.58 -5.02 1.81
N LEU A 167 12.40 -4.44 1.99
CA LEU A 167 11.38 -4.90 2.95
C LEU A 167 10.96 -6.34 2.69
N LYS A 168 10.72 -6.70 1.42
CA LYS A 168 10.38 -8.07 1.01
C LYS A 168 11.52 -9.04 1.31
N ASN A 169 12.76 -8.71 0.95
CA ASN A 169 13.92 -9.59 1.15
C ASN A 169 14.23 -9.79 2.64
N GLU A 170 13.98 -8.79 3.48
CA GLU A 170 14.08 -8.87 4.93
C GLU A 170 12.87 -9.56 5.58
N ARG A 171 11.84 -9.92 4.81
CA ARG A 171 10.55 -10.43 5.29
C ARG A 171 10.02 -9.60 6.46
N PHE A 172 10.16 -8.27 6.32
CA PHE A 172 9.82 -7.38 7.40
C PHE A 172 8.35 -7.52 7.81
N TYR A 173 8.10 -7.73 9.09
CA TYR A 173 6.79 -7.81 9.75
C TYR A 173 5.90 -9.00 9.35
N SER A 174 6.23 -9.77 8.34
CA SER A 174 5.55 -11.00 7.94
C SER A 174 6.47 -11.88 7.11
N GLU A 175 6.43 -13.19 7.34
CA GLU A 175 7.16 -14.17 6.53
C GLU A 175 6.54 -14.38 5.14
N SER A 176 5.30 -13.95 4.94
CA SER A 176 4.51 -14.25 3.75
C SER A 176 4.46 -13.11 2.74
N TRP A 177 5.63 -12.70 2.24
CA TRP A 177 5.75 -11.79 1.10
C TRP A 177 5.72 -12.57 -0.22
N GLU A 178 4.93 -12.08 -1.17
CA GLU A 178 4.87 -12.59 -2.54
C GLU A 178 5.06 -11.45 -3.52
N GLU A 179 5.99 -11.61 -4.47
CA GLU A 179 6.18 -10.63 -5.54
C GLU A 179 5.41 -11.08 -6.78
N ILE A 180 4.61 -10.17 -7.33
CA ILE A 180 3.83 -10.40 -8.54
C ILE A 180 4.28 -9.41 -9.62
N ASP A 181 4.54 -9.94 -10.82
CA ASP A 181 4.78 -9.11 -12.00
C ASP A 181 3.50 -8.35 -12.38
N GLY A 182 3.46 -7.07 -12.02
CA GLY A 182 2.34 -6.19 -12.30
C GLY A 182 2.24 -5.73 -13.76
N THR A 183 3.11 -6.19 -14.67
CA THR A 183 3.02 -5.91 -16.10
C THR A 183 2.04 -6.82 -16.83
N GLN A 184 1.70 -7.95 -16.21
CA GLN A 184 0.75 -8.93 -16.73
C GLN A 184 -0.67 -8.34 -16.86
N ASN A 185 -1.57 -9.07 -17.55
CA ASN A 185 -2.97 -8.65 -17.62
C ASN A 185 -3.65 -8.73 -16.24
N ILE A 186 -4.72 -7.97 -16.09
CA ILE A 186 -5.42 -7.77 -14.81
C ILE A 186 -5.92 -9.09 -14.23
N GLU A 187 -6.51 -9.94 -15.06
CA GLU A 187 -7.11 -11.22 -14.68
C GLU A 187 -6.04 -12.20 -14.19
N LEU A 188 -4.93 -12.31 -14.92
CA LEU A 188 -3.82 -13.19 -14.55
C LEU A 188 -3.20 -12.77 -13.21
N ILE A 189 -2.99 -11.48 -12.98
CA ILE A 189 -2.51 -10.97 -11.69
C ILE A 189 -3.47 -11.37 -10.57
N ASN A 190 -4.78 -11.19 -10.79
CA ASN A 190 -5.79 -11.54 -9.80
C ASN A 190 -5.83 -13.03 -9.51
N ASP A 191 -5.73 -13.88 -10.52
CA ASP A 191 -5.70 -15.34 -10.37
C ASP A 191 -4.45 -15.81 -9.60
N LEU A 192 -3.30 -15.18 -9.85
CA LEU A 192 -2.08 -15.43 -9.07
C LEU A 192 -2.26 -15.05 -7.59
N ILE A 193 -2.88 -13.89 -7.32
CA ILE A 193 -3.19 -13.47 -5.94
C ILE A 193 -4.09 -14.50 -5.27
N VAL A 194 -5.20 -14.87 -5.89
CA VAL A 194 -6.18 -15.83 -5.34
C VAL A 194 -5.55 -17.21 -5.10
N LYS A 195 -4.77 -17.71 -6.05
CA LYS A 195 -4.05 -18.99 -5.89
C LYS A 195 -3.12 -18.99 -4.68
N ASN A 196 -2.43 -17.87 -4.42
CA ASN A 196 -1.49 -17.76 -3.31
C ASN A 196 -2.16 -17.52 -1.94
N ILE A 197 -3.46 -17.29 -1.89
CA ILE A 197 -4.23 -17.13 -0.64
C ILE A 197 -4.83 -18.46 -0.19
N ASN A 198 -4.80 -19.50 -1.04
CA ASN A 198 -5.48 -20.80 -0.81
C ASN A 198 -6.96 -20.60 -0.46
N LEU A 199 -7.66 -19.77 -1.26
CA LEU A 199 -9.11 -19.69 -1.22
C LEU A 199 -9.68 -20.98 -1.81
N VAL A 200 -9.84 -21.98 -0.98
CA VAL A 200 -10.67 -23.16 -1.26
C VAL A 200 -11.84 -23.16 -0.31
#